data_3f2841038e658b647e32a50fe1abbe3f
#
_entry.id   3f2841038e658b647e32a50fe1abbe3f
#
_cell.length_a   1.000
_cell.length_b   1.000
_cell.length_c   1.000
_cell.angle_alpha   90.00
_cell.angle_beta   90.00
_cell.angle_gamma   90.00
#
_symmetry.space_group_name_H-M   'P 1'
#
loop_
_entity.id
_entity.type
_entity.pdbx_description
1 polymer ?
#
loop_
_entity_poly.entity_id
_entity_poly.type
_entity_poly.pdbx_seq_one_letter_code
_entity_poly.pdbx_strand_id
1 'polypeptide(L)'
;YDVAILFSDILFPLESLGLKLDYAPGPVFNRFLNENDLSAQISSTEILESNKFQAEALNITRNLLPSNKSLVGFVGGPWTLLSYGLGRKDENKITGIEKNSFIERALYDVLIPMLREIIKMQLDNHSEIVYVFDTNAKQLEKDYFIQNYMENLKNNIFSEFEGKIAYFCKDNPLLSNPDNISDYGLSGMVFGKNDGLEKFLPNLNNGFIQGNFEPTHLLKPRDEFEIELDHFIQNFSRLSTEERSGWVCSLNHGVLPKAKEENVKRFINRVRTVFDQLED
;
A
#
# COMPACT_ATOMS: atom_id res chain seq x y z
N TYR A 1 -15.46 -10.81 -1.99
CA TYR A 1 -14.04 -10.46 -1.93
C TYR A 1 -13.22 -11.69 -1.54
N ASP A 2 -11.98 -11.80 -2.03
CA ASP A 2 -11.09 -12.92 -1.75
C ASP A 2 -10.03 -12.56 -0.73
N VAL A 3 -9.76 -11.25 -0.58
CA VAL A 3 -8.81 -10.70 0.38
C VAL A 3 -9.55 -9.76 1.34
N ALA A 4 -9.36 -9.97 2.62
CA ALA A 4 -9.72 -9.04 3.68
C ALA A 4 -8.48 -8.23 4.07
N ILE A 5 -8.58 -6.91 4.03
CA ILE A 5 -7.55 -6.02 4.55
C ILE A 5 -7.97 -5.53 5.93
N LEU A 6 -7.07 -5.60 6.90
CA LEU A 6 -7.32 -4.98 8.20
C LEU A 6 -7.49 -3.47 8.00
N PHE A 7 -8.68 -2.94 8.32
CA PHE A 7 -8.91 -1.50 8.21
C PHE A 7 -8.39 -0.76 9.44
N SER A 8 -7.49 0.20 9.22
CA SER A 8 -6.92 1.07 10.23
C SER A 8 -6.46 2.38 9.57
N ASP A 9 -5.93 3.35 10.33
CA ASP A 9 -5.30 4.53 9.74
C ASP A 9 -3.80 4.29 9.56
N ILE A 10 -3.26 4.64 8.38
CA ILE A 10 -1.84 4.51 8.06
C ILE A 10 -0.94 5.39 8.94
N LEU A 11 -1.50 6.38 9.64
CA LEU A 11 -0.78 7.37 10.44
C LEU A 11 -0.66 7.01 11.93
N PHE A 12 -1.35 5.97 12.41
CA PHE A 12 -1.26 5.54 13.80
C PHE A 12 0.17 5.28 14.30
N PRO A 13 1.12 4.78 13.47
CA PRO A 13 2.50 4.64 13.94
C PRO A 13 3.11 5.92 14.51
N LEU A 14 2.69 7.11 14.03
CA LEU A 14 3.19 8.39 14.54
C LEU A 14 2.73 8.69 15.98
N GLU A 15 1.67 8.06 16.46
CA GLU A 15 1.26 8.19 17.87
C GLU A 15 2.26 7.56 18.83
N SER A 16 3.01 6.54 18.40
CA SER A 16 4.13 5.99 19.17
C SER A 16 5.24 7.03 19.43
N LEU A 17 5.32 8.07 18.58
CA LEU A 17 6.22 9.21 18.73
C LEU A 17 5.60 10.37 19.54
N GLY A 18 4.45 10.15 20.17
CA GLY A 18 3.74 11.14 20.97
C GLY A 18 2.99 12.22 20.17
N LEU A 19 2.79 12.01 18.89
CA LEU A 19 1.87 12.81 18.09
C LEU A 19 0.45 12.28 18.34
N LYS A 20 -0.50 13.19 18.60
CA LYS A 20 -1.91 12.80 18.74
C LYS A 20 -2.63 13.05 17.45
N LEU A 21 -3.20 12.00 16.89
CA LEU A 21 -3.98 12.04 15.66
C LEU A 21 -5.43 12.39 15.99
N ASP A 22 -6.00 13.34 15.24
CA ASP A 22 -7.40 13.73 15.27
C ASP A 22 -7.93 13.91 13.83
N TYR A 23 -9.24 14.05 13.68
CA TYR A 23 -9.90 14.16 12.36
C TYR A 23 -10.82 15.38 12.31
N ALA A 24 -10.37 16.43 11.57
CA ALA A 24 -11.14 17.67 11.44
C ALA A 24 -10.84 18.43 10.11
N PRO A 25 -11.48 18.17 8.98
CA PRO A 25 -12.23 16.99 8.50
C PRO A 25 -11.36 15.82 8.01
N GLY A 26 -10.05 15.97 7.90
CA GLY A 26 -9.08 14.92 7.57
C GLY A 26 -8.10 14.71 8.73
N PRO A 27 -7.12 13.82 8.59
CA PRO A 27 -6.15 13.57 9.65
C PRO A 27 -5.32 14.84 9.94
N VAL A 28 -5.26 15.21 11.22
CA VAL A 28 -4.49 16.33 11.75
C VAL A 28 -3.75 15.87 13.00
N PHE A 29 -2.54 16.38 13.18
CA PHE A 29 -1.76 16.14 14.38
C PHE A 29 -1.75 17.39 15.28
N ASN A 30 -1.70 17.17 16.59
CA ASN A 30 -1.62 18.23 17.59
C ASN A 30 -0.32 19.05 17.49
N ARG A 31 0.72 18.51 16.88
CA ARG A 31 2.04 19.11 16.64
C ARG A 31 2.77 18.39 15.50
N PHE A 32 3.90 18.92 15.08
CA PHE A 32 4.80 18.27 14.13
C PHE A 32 5.98 17.59 14.82
N LEU A 33 6.61 16.64 14.12
CA LEU A 33 7.87 16.02 14.53
C LEU A 33 8.97 17.07 14.71
N ASN A 34 9.80 16.88 15.72
CA ASN A 34 10.93 17.74 16.04
C ASN A 34 12.12 16.93 16.60
N GLU A 35 13.24 17.60 16.87
CA GLU A 35 14.48 16.96 17.34
C GLU A 35 14.32 16.15 18.63
N ASN A 36 13.41 16.54 19.53
CA ASN A 36 13.21 15.81 20.78
C ASN A 36 12.60 14.43 20.53
N ASP A 37 11.78 14.28 19.48
CA ASP A 37 11.16 13.01 19.12
C ASP A 37 12.19 11.99 18.63
N LEU A 38 13.30 12.45 18.01
CA LEU A 38 14.39 11.60 17.58
C LEU A 38 15.30 11.18 18.74
N SER A 39 15.39 12.03 19.77
CA SER A 39 16.20 11.80 20.95
C SER A 39 15.54 10.83 21.94
N ALA A 40 14.22 10.73 21.88
CA ALA A 40 13.47 9.75 22.67
C ALA A 40 13.72 8.36 22.06
N GLN A 41 14.59 7.57 22.69
CA GLN A 41 14.80 6.17 22.34
C GLN A 41 13.51 5.38 22.65
N ILE A 42 12.60 5.35 21.69
CA ILE A 42 11.37 4.58 21.83
C ILE A 42 11.72 3.10 21.73
N SER A 43 11.43 2.36 22.78
CA SER A 43 11.68 0.93 22.79
C SER A 43 10.71 0.18 21.88
N SER A 44 11.14 -0.96 21.34
CA SER A 44 10.24 -1.87 20.60
C SER A 44 8.99 -2.22 21.41
N THR A 45 9.12 -2.35 22.73
CA THR A 45 7.97 -2.63 23.63
C THR A 45 6.93 -1.50 23.60
N GLU A 46 7.35 -0.24 23.64
CA GLU A 46 6.44 0.91 23.59
C GLU A 46 5.76 1.02 22.20
N ILE A 47 6.49 0.77 21.13
CA ILE A 47 5.94 0.72 19.76
C ILE A 47 4.86 -0.36 19.67
N LEU A 48 5.16 -1.57 20.15
CA LEU A 48 4.23 -2.70 20.08
C LEU A 48 3.01 -2.49 20.97
N GLU A 49 3.17 -1.93 22.16
CA GLU A 49 2.04 -1.63 23.07
C GLU A 49 1.10 -0.58 22.46
N SER A 50 1.64 0.48 21.84
CA SER A 50 0.85 1.50 21.17
C SER A 50 0.06 0.96 19.97
N ASN A 51 0.53 -0.11 19.32
CA ASN A 51 -0.08 -0.67 18.12
C ASN A 51 -0.72 -2.06 18.35
N LYS A 52 -0.81 -2.55 19.60
CA LYS A 52 -1.33 -3.89 19.92
C LYS A 52 -2.76 -4.13 19.46
N PHE A 53 -3.59 -3.08 19.38
CA PHE A 53 -4.95 -3.17 18.87
C PHE A 53 -5.01 -3.73 17.44
N GLN A 54 -3.97 -3.50 16.62
CA GLN A 54 -3.87 -4.07 15.27
C GLN A 54 -3.66 -5.59 15.34
N ALA A 55 -2.80 -6.07 16.24
CA ALA A 55 -2.60 -7.50 16.46
C ALA A 55 -3.89 -8.19 16.95
N GLU A 56 -4.59 -7.57 17.91
CA GLU A 56 -5.87 -8.07 18.42
C GLU A 56 -6.93 -8.13 17.29
N ALA A 57 -7.03 -7.08 16.48
CA ALA A 57 -7.96 -7.02 15.36
C ALA A 57 -7.65 -8.08 14.29
N LEU A 58 -6.37 -8.32 13.97
CA LEU A 58 -5.95 -9.38 13.04
C LEU A 58 -6.36 -10.77 13.57
N ASN A 59 -6.08 -11.07 14.84
CA ASN A 59 -6.46 -12.33 15.47
C ASN A 59 -7.98 -12.56 15.46
N ILE A 60 -8.77 -11.54 15.82
CA ILE A 60 -10.23 -11.62 15.77
C ILE A 60 -10.72 -11.83 14.34
N THR A 61 -10.19 -11.06 13.39
CA THR A 61 -10.58 -11.15 11.98
C THR A 61 -10.24 -12.52 11.40
N ARG A 62 -9.05 -13.06 11.67
CA ARG A 62 -8.67 -14.40 11.20
C ARG A 62 -9.61 -15.49 11.69
N ASN A 63 -10.04 -15.39 12.97
CA ASN A 63 -10.95 -16.36 13.54
C ASN A 63 -12.38 -16.31 12.95
N LEU A 64 -12.79 -15.14 12.44
CA LEU A 64 -14.11 -14.94 11.83
C LEU A 64 -14.10 -15.15 10.31
N LEU A 65 -12.94 -14.98 9.67
CA LEU A 65 -12.80 -15.04 8.22
C LEU A 65 -12.74 -16.50 7.75
N PRO A 66 -13.49 -16.89 6.72
CA PRO A 66 -13.39 -18.23 6.13
C PRO A 66 -11.94 -18.58 5.74
N SER A 67 -11.56 -19.85 5.89
CA SER A 67 -10.18 -20.31 5.66
C SER A 67 -9.68 -20.14 4.23
N ASN A 68 -10.60 -20.04 3.26
CA ASN A 68 -10.29 -19.80 1.85
C ASN A 68 -10.19 -18.31 1.49
N LYS A 69 -10.16 -17.42 2.48
CA LYS A 69 -9.98 -15.97 2.28
C LYS A 69 -8.68 -15.52 2.92
N SER A 70 -7.93 -14.73 2.17
CA SER A 70 -6.68 -14.14 2.65
C SER A 70 -6.94 -12.97 3.61
N LEU A 71 -6.08 -12.85 4.61
CA LEU A 71 -6.05 -11.71 5.53
C LEU A 71 -4.72 -10.98 5.35
N VAL A 72 -4.79 -9.69 5.06
CA VAL A 72 -3.61 -8.86 4.87
C VAL A 72 -3.60 -7.66 5.82
N GLY A 73 -2.43 -7.30 6.27
CA GLY A 73 -2.19 -6.10 7.05
C GLY A 73 -1.73 -4.94 6.19
N PHE A 74 -1.53 -3.78 6.83
CA PHE A 74 -0.92 -2.65 6.15
C PHE A 74 -0.28 -1.67 7.14
N VAL A 75 0.65 -0.87 6.62
CA VAL A 75 1.27 0.27 7.31
C VAL A 75 1.38 1.45 6.37
N GLY A 76 1.43 2.67 6.91
CA GLY A 76 1.87 3.83 6.15
C GLY A 76 3.35 3.68 5.80
N GLY A 77 3.72 4.01 4.56
CA GLY A 77 5.11 3.99 4.16
C GLY A 77 5.93 5.07 4.86
N PRO A 78 7.23 4.87 5.05
CA PRO A 78 8.08 5.76 5.85
C PRO A 78 8.07 7.20 5.36
N TRP A 79 8.10 7.43 4.04
CA TRP A 79 8.06 8.78 3.49
C TRP A 79 6.69 9.45 3.69
N THR A 80 5.62 8.69 3.56
CA THR A 80 4.27 9.19 3.85
C THR A 80 4.14 9.59 5.30
N LEU A 81 4.58 8.76 6.24
CA LEU A 81 4.58 9.08 7.66
C LEU A 81 5.40 10.34 7.96
N LEU A 82 6.61 10.43 7.40
CA LEU A 82 7.47 11.59 7.56
C LEU A 82 6.80 12.87 7.05
N SER A 83 6.22 12.81 5.83
CA SER A 83 5.54 13.96 5.22
C SER A 83 4.40 14.48 6.08
N TYR A 84 3.58 13.58 6.63
CA TYR A 84 2.50 13.95 7.54
C TYR A 84 3.02 14.45 8.89
N GLY A 85 3.99 13.74 9.46
CA GLY A 85 4.63 14.13 10.73
C GLY A 85 5.29 15.51 10.68
N LEU A 86 5.76 15.95 9.50
CA LEU A 86 6.34 17.29 9.28
C LEU A 86 5.32 18.34 8.82
N GLY A 87 4.05 17.95 8.55
CA GLY A 87 3.06 18.84 7.95
C GLY A 87 3.34 19.19 6.48
N ARG A 88 4.13 18.35 5.77
CA ARG A 88 4.62 18.58 4.39
C ARG A 88 3.99 17.69 3.34
N LYS A 89 2.79 17.18 3.60
CA LYS A 89 2.09 16.23 2.73
C LYS A 89 1.83 16.74 1.30
N ASP A 90 1.78 18.05 1.11
CA ASP A 90 1.46 18.72 -0.15
C ASP A 90 2.69 19.34 -0.83
N GLU A 91 3.91 19.06 -0.36
CA GLU A 91 5.13 19.62 -0.95
C GLU A 91 5.45 19.05 -2.33
N ASN A 92 6.20 19.86 -3.10
CA ASN A 92 6.70 19.51 -4.43
C ASN A 92 7.86 18.51 -4.36
N LYS A 93 8.37 18.08 -5.52
CA LYS A 93 9.45 17.11 -5.64
C LYS A 93 10.70 17.50 -4.85
N ILE A 94 11.28 16.50 -4.20
CA ILE A 94 12.48 16.59 -3.38
C ILE A 94 13.59 15.81 -4.10
N THR A 95 14.67 16.50 -4.42
CA THR A 95 15.79 15.96 -5.20
C THR A 95 16.74 15.10 -4.38
N GLY A 96 16.73 15.23 -3.06
CA GLY A 96 17.55 14.47 -2.14
C GLY A 96 17.38 14.93 -0.69
N ILE A 97 17.96 14.16 0.21
CA ILE A 97 17.98 14.47 1.64
C ILE A 97 19.43 14.75 2.04
N GLU A 98 19.63 15.86 2.74
CA GLU A 98 20.94 16.23 3.25
C GLU A 98 21.38 15.23 4.33
N LYS A 99 22.63 14.77 4.22
CA LYS A 99 23.22 13.82 5.14
C LYS A 99 23.27 14.39 6.57
N ASN A 100 22.94 13.54 7.55
CA ASN A 100 22.82 13.89 8.97
C ASN A 100 21.77 14.97 9.28
N SER A 101 20.90 15.29 8.30
CA SER A 101 19.77 16.20 8.54
C SER A 101 18.74 15.55 9.48
N PHE A 102 17.88 16.40 10.05
CA PHE A 102 16.73 15.94 10.81
C PHE A 102 15.85 14.97 10.02
N ILE A 103 15.62 15.27 8.73
CA ILE A 103 14.79 14.43 7.83
C ILE A 103 15.42 13.05 7.65
N GLU A 104 16.73 12.98 7.41
CA GLU A 104 17.43 11.72 7.24
C GLU A 104 17.34 10.87 8.50
N ARG A 105 17.64 11.43 9.66
CA ARG A 105 17.59 10.72 10.95
C ARG A 105 16.17 10.28 11.29
N ALA A 106 15.18 11.13 11.10
CA ALA A 106 13.78 10.78 11.33
C ALA A 106 13.35 9.59 10.46
N LEU A 107 13.76 9.59 9.20
CA LEU A 107 13.41 8.55 8.24
C LEU A 107 14.13 7.22 8.55
N TYR A 108 15.45 7.25 8.62
CA TYR A 108 16.27 6.03 8.65
C TYR A 108 16.53 5.49 10.05
N ASP A 109 16.64 6.36 11.05
CA ASP A 109 16.97 5.94 12.41
C ASP A 109 15.73 5.72 13.30
N VAL A 110 14.55 6.28 12.88
CA VAL A 110 13.32 6.22 13.69
C VAL A 110 12.20 5.51 12.94
N LEU A 111 11.72 6.07 11.82
CA LEU A 111 10.50 5.57 11.16
C LEU A 111 10.67 4.19 10.53
N ILE A 112 11.76 3.93 9.83
CA ILE A 112 12.00 2.62 9.21
C ILE A 112 12.15 1.52 10.26
N PRO A 113 12.98 1.65 11.31
CA PRO A 113 13.02 0.67 12.39
C PRO A 113 11.67 0.46 13.09
N MET A 114 10.93 1.53 13.37
CA MET A 114 9.59 1.44 13.96
C MET A 114 8.63 0.64 13.09
N LEU A 115 8.59 0.91 11.79
CA LEU A 115 7.72 0.20 10.86
C LEU A 115 8.09 -1.27 10.74
N ARG A 116 9.38 -1.61 10.80
CA ARG A 116 9.84 -3.01 10.83
C ARG A 116 9.22 -3.79 11.98
N GLU A 117 9.19 -3.22 13.19
CA GLU A 117 8.56 -3.85 14.35
C GLU A 117 7.04 -4.03 14.16
N ILE A 118 6.35 -3.02 13.62
CA ILE A 118 4.91 -3.10 13.37
C ILE A 118 4.58 -4.13 12.26
N ILE A 119 5.35 -4.17 11.19
CA ILE A 119 5.20 -5.16 10.12
C ILE A 119 5.38 -6.57 10.70
N LYS A 120 6.46 -6.79 11.48
CA LYS A 120 6.70 -8.07 12.14
C LYS A 120 5.52 -8.47 13.01
N MET A 121 5.01 -7.55 13.84
CA MET A 121 3.84 -7.79 14.69
C MET A 121 2.62 -8.23 13.87
N GLN A 122 2.33 -7.55 12.75
CA GLN A 122 1.19 -7.92 11.91
C GLN A 122 1.35 -9.31 11.27
N LEU A 123 2.56 -9.65 10.81
CA LEU A 123 2.87 -10.98 10.25
C LEU A 123 2.76 -12.08 11.32
N ASP A 124 3.28 -11.83 12.52
CA ASP A 124 3.19 -12.75 13.65
C ASP A 124 1.73 -12.97 14.13
N ASN A 125 0.81 -12.06 13.76
CA ASN A 125 -0.61 -12.11 14.13
C ASN A 125 -1.53 -12.38 12.92
N HIS A 126 -1.15 -13.35 12.07
CA HIS A 126 -1.94 -13.91 10.98
C HIS A 126 -2.12 -13.03 9.74
N SER A 127 -1.43 -11.94 9.60
CA SER A 127 -1.34 -11.27 8.30
C SER A 127 -0.48 -12.11 7.35
N GLU A 128 -1.01 -12.45 6.18
CA GLU A 128 -0.27 -13.25 5.17
C GLU A 128 0.82 -12.41 4.49
N ILE A 129 0.48 -11.16 4.21
CA ILE A 129 1.37 -10.11 3.71
C ILE A 129 1.01 -8.76 4.35
N VAL A 130 1.92 -7.80 4.30
CA VAL A 130 1.68 -6.42 4.76
C VAL A 130 1.88 -5.45 3.60
N TYR A 131 0.87 -4.62 3.34
CA TYR A 131 0.98 -3.52 2.38
C TYR A 131 1.68 -2.32 3.00
N VAL A 132 2.68 -1.80 2.32
CA VAL A 132 3.32 -0.51 2.64
C VAL A 132 2.72 0.55 1.72
N PHE A 133 1.81 1.38 2.25
CA PHE A 133 1.15 2.46 1.52
C PHE A 133 1.96 3.76 1.61
N ASP A 134 2.78 4.02 0.60
CA ASP A 134 3.71 5.15 0.58
C ASP A 134 3.34 6.20 -0.47
N THR A 135 2.09 6.65 -0.43
CA THR A 135 1.49 7.58 -1.40
C THR A 135 2.34 8.81 -1.66
N ASN A 136 2.97 9.36 -0.62
CA ASN A 136 3.76 10.60 -0.71
C ASN A 136 5.19 10.36 -1.20
N ALA A 137 5.68 9.13 -1.31
CA ALA A 137 6.99 8.85 -1.89
C ALA A 137 7.13 9.33 -3.35
N LYS A 138 6.00 9.62 -4.03
CA LYS A 138 5.97 10.35 -5.31
C LYS A 138 6.65 11.73 -5.27
N GLN A 139 6.83 12.31 -4.07
CA GLN A 139 7.53 13.59 -3.88
C GLN A 139 9.05 13.45 -4.10
N LEU A 140 9.58 12.24 -3.95
CA LEU A 140 10.99 11.97 -4.19
C LEU A 140 11.29 12.00 -5.69
N GLU A 141 12.41 12.60 -6.05
CA GLU A 141 12.97 12.52 -7.38
C GLU A 141 13.24 11.05 -7.74
N LYS A 142 13.03 10.69 -9.02
CA LYS A 142 13.11 9.30 -9.48
C LYS A 142 14.43 8.61 -9.11
N ASP A 143 15.55 9.27 -9.36
CA ASP A 143 16.87 8.67 -9.13
C ASP A 143 17.13 8.49 -7.63
N TYR A 144 16.78 9.49 -6.82
CA TYR A 144 16.86 9.37 -5.36
C TYR A 144 15.92 8.30 -4.82
N PHE A 145 14.68 8.22 -5.34
CA PHE A 145 13.72 7.19 -4.97
C PHE A 145 14.29 5.79 -5.21
N ILE A 146 14.84 5.51 -6.39
CA ILE A 146 15.35 4.18 -6.75
C ILE A 146 16.66 3.87 -6.02
N GLN A 147 17.66 4.76 -6.13
CA GLN A 147 19.03 4.47 -5.74
C GLN A 147 19.31 4.61 -4.23
N ASN A 148 18.49 5.37 -3.52
CA ASN A 148 18.68 5.64 -2.10
C ASN A 148 17.50 5.11 -1.27
N TYR A 149 16.29 5.61 -1.53
CA TYR A 149 15.14 5.33 -0.69
C TYR A 149 14.71 3.85 -0.76
N MET A 150 14.49 3.33 -1.96
CA MET A 150 14.06 1.94 -2.15
C MET A 150 15.16 0.94 -1.78
N GLU A 151 16.43 1.24 -2.06
CA GLU A 151 17.54 0.41 -1.63
C GLU A 151 17.64 0.35 -0.09
N ASN A 152 17.36 1.45 0.60
CA ASN A 152 17.30 1.46 2.05
C ASN A 152 16.14 0.62 2.58
N LEU A 153 14.93 0.74 1.98
CA LEU A 153 13.79 -0.10 2.34
C LEU A 153 14.06 -1.58 2.07
N LYS A 154 14.70 -1.90 0.95
CA LYS A 154 15.13 -3.26 0.63
C LYS A 154 16.01 -3.83 1.74
N ASN A 155 17.05 -3.11 2.12
CA ASN A 155 18.03 -3.59 3.09
C ASN A 155 17.51 -3.67 4.53
N ASN A 156 16.57 -2.82 4.92
CA ASN A 156 16.11 -2.70 6.30
C ASN A 156 14.72 -3.26 6.59
N ILE A 157 13.91 -3.52 5.55
CA ILE A 157 12.56 -4.07 5.70
C ILE A 157 12.35 -5.27 4.75
N PHE A 158 12.47 -5.07 3.43
CA PHE A 158 12.00 -6.07 2.48
C PHE A 158 12.81 -7.37 2.53
N SER A 159 14.13 -7.29 2.72
CA SER A 159 14.99 -8.49 2.83
C SER A 159 14.72 -9.31 4.09
N GLU A 160 14.25 -8.70 5.19
CA GLU A 160 13.86 -9.42 6.40
C GLU A 160 12.53 -10.14 6.21
N PHE A 161 11.63 -9.56 5.43
CA PHE A 161 10.27 -10.07 5.19
C PHE A 161 10.07 -10.44 3.71
N GLU A 162 11.06 -11.09 3.11
CA GLU A 162 11.05 -11.46 1.69
C GLU A 162 9.77 -12.20 1.30
N GLY A 163 9.12 -11.72 0.22
CA GLY A 163 7.85 -12.26 -0.25
C GLY A 163 6.66 -12.03 0.68
N LYS A 164 6.78 -11.14 1.69
CA LYS A 164 5.70 -10.81 2.64
C LYS A 164 5.25 -9.35 2.57
N ILE A 165 5.87 -8.54 1.73
CA ILE A 165 5.57 -7.11 1.59
C ILE A 165 5.00 -6.82 0.22
N ALA A 166 3.87 -6.10 0.19
CA ALA A 166 3.38 -5.46 -1.02
C ALA A 166 3.60 -3.93 -0.92
N TYR A 167 4.02 -3.29 -2.01
CA TYR A 167 4.36 -1.88 -1.99
C TYR A 167 3.47 -1.04 -2.90
N PHE A 168 3.04 0.10 -2.40
CA PHE A 168 2.31 1.11 -3.15
C PHE A 168 2.97 2.49 -3.02
N CYS A 169 3.23 3.10 -4.17
CA CYS A 169 3.54 4.51 -4.29
C CYS A 169 2.76 5.08 -5.47
N LYS A 170 2.21 6.28 -5.32
CA LYS A 170 1.59 6.97 -6.47
C LYS A 170 2.68 7.33 -7.48
N ASP A 171 2.42 7.09 -8.77
CA ASP A 171 3.38 7.29 -9.86
C ASP A 171 4.69 6.48 -9.68
N ASN A 172 4.59 5.27 -9.14
CA ASN A 172 5.71 4.42 -8.76
C ASN A 172 6.68 4.16 -9.95
N PRO A 173 7.95 4.61 -9.86
CA PRO A 173 8.93 4.39 -10.93
C PRO A 173 9.28 2.90 -11.14
N LEU A 174 9.12 2.04 -10.12
CA LEU A 174 9.42 0.60 -10.21
C LEU A 174 8.49 -0.13 -11.18
N LEU A 175 7.30 0.41 -11.46
CA LEU A 175 6.37 -0.14 -12.44
C LEU A 175 6.83 0.03 -13.90
N SER A 176 8.05 0.46 -14.13
CA SER A 176 8.70 0.44 -15.46
C SER A 176 9.27 -0.93 -15.84
N ASN A 177 9.51 -1.80 -14.84
CA ASN A 177 10.05 -3.16 -15.04
C ASN A 177 9.36 -4.14 -14.06
N PRO A 178 8.70 -5.21 -14.56
CA PRO A 178 8.09 -6.24 -13.71
C PRO A 178 9.07 -6.96 -12.77
N ASP A 179 10.32 -7.15 -13.16
CA ASP A 179 11.33 -7.83 -12.36
C ASP A 179 11.66 -7.10 -11.05
N ASN A 180 11.34 -5.80 -10.97
CA ASN A 180 11.51 -5.04 -9.72
C ASN A 180 10.74 -5.64 -8.53
N ILE A 181 9.66 -6.41 -8.76
CA ILE A 181 8.96 -7.11 -7.67
C ILE A 181 9.90 -8.09 -6.99
N SER A 182 10.53 -8.97 -7.75
CA SER A 182 11.51 -9.95 -7.23
C SER A 182 12.82 -9.30 -6.82
N ASP A 183 13.32 -8.32 -7.58
CA ASP A 183 14.59 -7.65 -7.28
C ASP A 183 14.59 -6.94 -5.92
N TYR A 184 13.44 -6.43 -5.49
CA TYR A 184 13.25 -5.85 -4.17
C TYR A 184 12.72 -6.84 -3.11
N GLY A 185 12.54 -8.13 -3.44
CA GLY A 185 12.03 -9.14 -2.52
C GLY A 185 10.57 -8.92 -2.12
N LEU A 186 9.79 -8.25 -2.96
CA LEU A 186 8.39 -7.95 -2.72
C LEU A 186 7.49 -9.14 -3.11
N SER A 187 6.36 -9.31 -2.42
CA SER A 187 5.28 -10.21 -2.86
C SER A 187 4.47 -9.60 -4.01
N GLY A 188 4.39 -8.28 -4.09
CA GLY A 188 3.65 -7.60 -5.14
C GLY A 188 3.70 -6.08 -5.05
N MET A 189 3.10 -5.43 -6.05
CA MET A 189 2.92 -3.98 -6.09
C MET A 189 1.49 -3.61 -6.47
N VAL A 190 1.08 -2.39 -6.12
CA VAL A 190 -0.18 -1.81 -6.59
C VAL A 190 0.08 -0.93 -7.81
N PHE A 191 -0.66 -1.18 -8.88
CA PHE A 191 -0.56 -0.43 -10.14
C PHE A 191 -1.44 0.82 -10.07
N GLY A 192 -0.84 1.93 -9.65
CA GLY A 192 -1.53 3.21 -9.42
C GLY A 192 -1.78 4.05 -10.67
N LYS A 193 -1.71 3.45 -11.88
CA LYS A 193 -2.01 4.11 -13.16
C LYS A 193 -3.31 3.57 -13.75
N ASN A 194 -3.97 4.37 -14.58
CA ASN A 194 -5.27 3.99 -15.18
C ASN A 194 -5.13 3.02 -16.34
N ASP A 195 -3.96 2.95 -16.99
CA ASP A 195 -3.69 2.15 -18.18
C ASP A 195 -2.37 1.41 -18.10
N GLY A 196 -2.20 0.41 -18.94
CA GLY A 196 -0.94 -0.31 -19.16
C GLY A 196 -0.74 -1.55 -18.29
N LEU A 197 -1.63 -1.86 -17.34
CA LEU A 197 -1.51 -3.06 -16.52
C LEU A 197 -1.62 -4.32 -17.38
N GLU A 198 -2.51 -4.34 -18.36
CA GLU A 198 -2.69 -5.45 -19.32
C GLU A 198 -1.42 -5.74 -20.16
N LYS A 199 -0.53 -4.75 -20.29
CA LYS A 199 0.77 -4.93 -20.96
C LYS A 199 1.88 -5.33 -20.00
N PHE A 200 1.71 -5.02 -18.74
CA PHE A 200 2.66 -5.36 -17.68
C PHE A 200 2.55 -6.84 -17.27
N LEU A 201 1.32 -7.35 -17.13
CA LEU A 201 1.03 -8.69 -16.64
C LEU A 201 1.73 -9.83 -17.39
N PRO A 202 1.75 -9.86 -18.74
CA PRO A 202 2.42 -10.95 -19.48
C PRO A 202 3.93 -11.07 -19.25
N ASN A 203 4.54 -10.05 -18.67
CA ASN A 203 5.98 -10.01 -18.35
C ASN A 203 6.24 -10.21 -16.83
N LEU A 204 5.21 -10.46 -16.05
CA LEU A 204 5.32 -10.69 -14.62
C LEU A 204 5.75 -12.13 -14.35
N ASN A 205 6.98 -12.33 -13.91
CA ASN A 205 7.54 -13.66 -13.67
C ASN A 205 7.26 -14.17 -12.24
N ASN A 206 7.14 -13.26 -11.27
CA ASN A 206 6.97 -13.59 -9.86
C ASN A 206 6.10 -12.55 -9.14
N GLY A 207 5.43 -12.99 -8.07
CA GLY A 207 4.61 -12.13 -7.23
C GLY A 207 3.28 -11.75 -7.88
N PHE A 208 2.72 -10.63 -7.45
CA PHE A 208 1.45 -10.14 -7.97
C PHE A 208 1.49 -8.63 -8.27
N ILE A 209 0.57 -8.22 -9.12
CA ILE A 209 0.28 -6.81 -9.37
C ILE A 209 -1.20 -6.56 -9.16
N GLN A 210 -1.52 -5.59 -8.30
CA GLN A 210 -2.90 -5.22 -7.96
C GLN A 210 -3.33 -3.97 -8.71
N GLY A 211 -4.53 -3.99 -9.25
CA GLY A 211 -5.15 -2.82 -9.89
C GLY A 211 -6.05 -3.24 -11.05
N ASN A 212 -6.49 -2.31 -11.91
CA ASN A 212 -6.21 -0.87 -11.88
C ASN A 212 -7.45 -0.07 -12.34
N PHE A 213 -8.66 -0.55 -11.99
CA PHE A 213 -9.87 0.17 -12.36
C PHE A 213 -9.93 1.55 -11.70
N GLU A 214 -10.25 2.59 -12.49
CA GLU A 214 -10.25 3.97 -12.00
C GLU A 214 -11.43 4.23 -11.05
N PRO A 215 -11.22 4.64 -9.79
CA PRO A 215 -12.29 4.83 -8.82
C PRO A 215 -13.34 5.86 -9.21
N THR A 216 -12.97 6.87 -10.02
CA THR A 216 -13.90 7.91 -10.47
C THR A 216 -15.00 7.35 -11.37
N HIS A 217 -14.77 6.21 -12.04
CA HIS A 217 -15.81 5.52 -12.81
C HIS A 217 -16.97 5.05 -11.94
N LEU A 218 -16.73 4.74 -10.67
CA LEU A 218 -17.78 4.35 -9.72
C LEU A 218 -18.76 5.49 -9.39
N LEU A 219 -18.41 6.74 -9.69
CA LEU A 219 -19.27 7.92 -9.51
C LEU A 219 -20.23 8.14 -10.69
N LYS A 220 -19.96 7.54 -11.86
CA LYS A 220 -20.67 7.79 -13.10
C LYS A 220 -22.13 7.30 -13.04
N PRO A 221 -23.05 7.85 -13.88
CA PRO A 221 -24.31 7.21 -14.20
C PRO A 221 -24.09 5.79 -14.70
N ARG A 222 -25.10 4.94 -14.53
CA ARG A 222 -24.98 3.51 -14.83
C ARG A 222 -24.49 3.22 -16.25
N ASP A 223 -25.09 3.87 -17.24
CA ASP A 223 -24.76 3.60 -18.65
C ASP A 223 -23.32 3.98 -18.99
N GLU A 224 -22.84 5.11 -18.46
CA GLU A 224 -21.45 5.52 -18.62
C GLU A 224 -20.48 4.59 -17.85
N PHE A 225 -20.88 4.13 -16.67
CA PHE A 225 -20.10 3.18 -15.89
C PHE A 225 -19.95 1.83 -16.61
N GLU A 226 -21.04 1.31 -17.22
CA GLU A 226 -20.99 0.03 -17.96
C GLU A 226 -20.02 0.12 -19.15
N ILE A 227 -19.93 1.24 -19.84
CA ILE A 227 -18.97 1.45 -20.95
C ILE A 227 -17.53 1.32 -20.43
N GLU A 228 -17.20 1.98 -19.31
CA GLU A 228 -15.86 1.91 -18.73
C GLU A 228 -15.53 0.51 -18.21
N LEU A 229 -16.51 -0.15 -17.60
CA LEU A 229 -16.37 -1.50 -17.10
C LEU A 229 -16.17 -2.51 -18.24
N ASP A 230 -16.94 -2.40 -19.31
CA ASP A 230 -16.79 -3.28 -20.49
C ASP A 230 -15.44 -3.09 -21.15
N HIS A 231 -14.97 -1.84 -21.29
CA HIS A 231 -13.64 -1.55 -21.81
C HIS A 231 -12.53 -2.16 -20.94
N PHE A 232 -12.64 -2.00 -19.62
CA PHE A 232 -11.70 -2.62 -18.66
C PHE A 232 -11.67 -4.14 -18.81
N ILE A 233 -12.85 -4.80 -18.78
CA ILE A 233 -12.96 -6.26 -18.93
C ILE A 233 -12.38 -6.73 -20.26
N GLN A 234 -12.69 -6.05 -21.36
CA GLN A 234 -12.17 -6.42 -22.69
C GLN A 234 -10.65 -6.40 -22.76
N ASN A 235 -9.98 -5.47 -22.07
CA ASN A 235 -8.53 -5.39 -22.05
C ASN A 235 -7.90 -6.63 -21.40
N PHE A 236 -8.46 -7.08 -20.28
CA PHE A 236 -7.94 -8.25 -19.55
C PHE A 236 -8.42 -9.60 -20.12
N SER A 237 -9.58 -9.65 -20.78
CA SER A 237 -10.09 -10.87 -21.43
C SER A 237 -9.26 -11.30 -22.65
N ARG A 238 -8.39 -10.42 -23.16
CA ARG A 238 -7.46 -10.75 -24.26
C ARG A 238 -6.24 -11.51 -23.79
N LEU A 239 -5.98 -11.50 -22.49
CA LEU A 239 -4.88 -12.22 -21.86
C LEU A 239 -5.30 -13.66 -21.56
N SER A 240 -4.38 -14.62 -21.72
CA SER A 240 -4.58 -15.99 -21.24
C SER A 240 -4.65 -16.04 -19.71
N THR A 241 -5.11 -17.16 -19.17
CA THR A 241 -5.12 -17.42 -17.72
C THR A 241 -3.72 -17.35 -17.14
N GLU A 242 -2.71 -17.87 -17.85
CA GLU A 242 -1.31 -17.79 -17.45
C GLU A 242 -0.80 -16.35 -17.38
N GLU A 243 -1.08 -15.53 -18.40
CA GLU A 243 -0.70 -14.12 -18.41
C GLU A 243 -1.37 -13.29 -17.32
N ARG A 244 -2.52 -13.75 -16.78
CA ARG A 244 -3.24 -13.11 -15.69
C ARG A 244 -2.95 -13.70 -14.32
N SER A 245 -2.16 -14.76 -14.21
CA SER A 245 -1.97 -15.53 -12.97
C SER A 245 -1.51 -14.68 -11.78
N GLY A 246 -0.75 -13.61 -12.02
CA GLY A 246 -0.31 -12.67 -11.00
C GLY A 246 -1.22 -11.43 -10.82
N TRP A 247 -2.42 -11.41 -11.39
CA TRP A 247 -3.30 -10.25 -11.32
C TRP A 247 -4.24 -10.29 -10.12
N VAL A 248 -4.17 -9.28 -9.28
CA VAL A 248 -5.17 -9.00 -8.23
C VAL A 248 -6.08 -7.87 -8.71
N CYS A 249 -7.26 -8.23 -9.23
CA CYS A 249 -8.21 -7.27 -9.76
C CYS A 249 -8.74 -6.34 -8.67
N SER A 250 -8.49 -5.05 -8.80
CA SER A 250 -8.96 -4.02 -7.88
C SER A 250 -9.03 -2.65 -8.54
N LEU A 251 -9.38 -1.64 -7.75
CA LEU A 251 -9.19 -0.24 -8.12
C LEU A 251 -7.69 0.13 -8.07
N ASN A 252 -7.31 1.20 -8.76
CA ASN A 252 -5.95 1.75 -8.68
C ASN A 252 -5.70 2.61 -7.42
N HIS A 253 -6.76 2.92 -6.68
CA HIS A 253 -6.76 3.67 -5.42
C HIS A 253 -7.98 3.28 -4.58
N GLY A 254 -8.12 3.85 -3.39
CA GLY A 254 -9.28 3.61 -2.51
C GLY A 254 -10.62 4.06 -3.13
N VAL A 255 -11.71 3.43 -2.69
CA VAL A 255 -13.07 3.81 -3.08
C VAL A 255 -13.37 5.24 -2.62
N LEU A 256 -13.90 6.05 -3.52
CA LEU A 256 -14.25 7.43 -3.20
C LEU A 256 -15.52 7.51 -2.35
N PRO A 257 -15.65 8.49 -1.42
CA PRO A 257 -16.79 8.57 -0.50
C PRO A 257 -18.16 8.67 -1.17
N LYS A 258 -18.21 9.17 -2.41
CA LYS A 258 -19.45 9.32 -3.20
C LYS A 258 -19.65 8.20 -4.22
N ALA A 259 -18.84 7.14 -4.18
CA ALA A 259 -19.01 6.00 -5.08
C ALA A 259 -20.38 5.35 -4.89
N LYS A 260 -21.03 5.01 -5.99
CA LYS A 260 -22.34 4.35 -5.96
C LYS A 260 -22.17 2.88 -5.59
N GLU A 261 -22.82 2.46 -4.51
CA GLU A 261 -22.76 1.07 -4.03
C GLU A 261 -23.15 0.06 -5.12
N GLU A 262 -24.16 0.40 -5.93
CA GLU A 262 -24.60 -0.43 -7.06
C GLU A 262 -23.49 -0.64 -8.11
N ASN A 263 -22.68 0.40 -8.39
CA ASN A 263 -21.56 0.30 -9.33
C ASN A 263 -20.44 -0.57 -8.75
N VAL A 264 -20.19 -0.47 -7.45
CA VAL A 264 -19.21 -1.35 -6.76
C VAL A 264 -19.64 -2.81 -6.84
N LYS A 265 -20.90 -3.11 -6.50
CA LYS A 265 -21.46 -4.47 -6.60
C LYS A 265 -21.42 -4.98 -8.04
N ARG A 266 -21.75 -4.11 -9.00
CA ARG A 266 -21.74 -4.47 -10.42
C ARG A 266 -20.32 -4.79 -10.92
N PHE A 267 -19.33 -3.98 -10.53
CA PHE A 267 -17.92 -4.23 -10.85
C PHE A 267 -17.51 -5.63 -10.40
N ILE A 268 -17.72 -5.96 -9.12
CA ILE A 268 -17.34 -7.26 -8.54
C ILE A 268 -18.04 -8.41 -9.26
N ASN A 269 -19.35 -8.32 -9.43
CA ASN A 269 -20.13 -9.39 -10.06
C ASN A 269 -19.71 -9.62 -11.51
N ARG A 270 -19.49 -8.53 -12.26
CA ARG A 270 -19.12 -8.63 -13.67
C ARG A 270 -17.72 -9.22 -13.88
N VAL A 271 -16.75 -8.78 -13.05
CA VAL A 271 -15.40 -9.32 -13.07
C VAL A 271 -15.42 -10.83 -12.78
N ARG A 272 -16.12 -11.27 -11.72
CA ARG A 272 -16.26 -12.69 -11.38
C ARG A 272 -16.94 -13.48 -12.49
N THR A 273 -18.06 -13.01 -13.01
CA THR A 273 -18.79 -13.72 -14.07
C THR A 273 -17.91 -13.96 -15.31
N VAL A 274 -17.02 -13.02 -15.63
CA VAL A 274 -16.18 -13.14 -16.84
C VAL A 274 -14.94 -13.99 -16.58
N PHE A 275 -14.26 -13.77 -15.46
CA PHE A 275 -12.94 -14.37 -15.25
C PHE A 275 -12.99 -15.72 -14.53
N ASP A 276 -13.99 -15.96 -13.65
CA ASP A 276 -14.20 -17.29 -13.06
C ASP A 276 -14.69 -18.33 -14.10
N GLN A 277 -15.31 -17.86 -15.22
CA GLN A 277 -15.75 -18.73 -16.31
C GLN A 277 -14.66 -19.03 -17.36
N LEU A 278 -13.54 -18.29 -17.32
CA LEU A 278 -12.41 -18.51 -18.24
C LEU A 278 -11.39 -19.54 -17.69
N GLU A 279 -11.65 -20.05 -16.49
CA GLU A 279 -10.82 -21.06 -15.82
C GLU A 279 -11.29 -22.51 -16.08
N ASP A 280 -12.44 -22.68 -16.76
CA ASP A 280 -13.00 -23.97 -17.21
C ASP A 280 -12.61 -24.26 -18.69
#